data_18c3f39b71bcbd178dd920f98e3dcf15
#
_entry.id   18c3f39b71bcbd178dd920f98e3dcf15
#
_cell.length_a   1.000
_cell.length_b   1.000
_cell.length_c   1.000
_cell.angle_alpha   90.00
_cell.angle_beta   90.00
_cell.angle_gamma   90.00
#
_symmetry.space_group_name_H-M   'P 1'
#
loop_
_entity.id
_entity.type
_entity.pdbx_description
1 polymer ?
#
loop_
_entity_poly.entity_id
_entity_poly.type
_entity_poly.pdbx_seq_one_letter_code
_entity_poly.pdbx_strand_id
1 'polypeptide(L)'
;MKAAQHTRYHKENITVTITEIEKPKISSEQVLVRVKAAGVNPLDNMISRGEVKLIVPYSLPQIAGNEFVGVVEEVGNQVKNFKLGERVFARLPLDSIGAFAEYIAVDSKALAKVPEYLSDVEAAAIPLTALTIMQALELMKAEEGKTIFISGGTGGVGGMAIPIAKAKGLTVITNGDVANKERVMALGVDRFIDL
;
A
#
# COMPACT_ATOMS: atom_id res chain seq x y z
N MET A 1 2.46 -7.55 -21.98
CA MET A 1 3.08 -7.44 -20.65
C MET A 1 2.64 -8.58 -19.75
N LYS A 2 3.49 -8.98 -18.80
CA LYS A 2 3.13 -9.98 -17.80
C LYS A 2 2.31 -9.36 -16.68
N ALA A 3 1.29 -10.08 -16.23
CA ALA A 3 0.46 -9.72 -15.09
C ALA A 3 0.06 -10.97 -14.28
N ALA A 4 -0.08 -10.81 -12.96
CA ALA A 4 -0.57 -11.85 -12.08
C ALA A 4 -2.07 -11.63 -11.83
N GLN A 5 -2.90 -12.57 -12.27
CA GLN A 5 -4.35 -12.44 -12.24
C GLN A 5 -5.01 -13.47 -11.33
N HIS A 6 -6.05 -13.02 -10.63
CA HIS A 6 -7.05 -13.92 -10.05
C HIS A 6 -8.05 -14.31 -11.14
N THR A 7 -8.10 -15.59 -11.47
CA THR A 7 -9.05 -16.14 -12.45
C THR A 7 -10.33 -16.68 -11.80
N ARG A 8 -10.28 -16.92 -10.51
CA ARG A 8 -11.39 -17.35 -9.64
C ARG A 8 -11.10 -16.98 -8.19
N TYR A 9 -12.10 -17.02 -7.33
CA TYR A 9 -11.91 -16.94 -5.88
C TYR A 9 -11.43 -18.29 -5.33
N HIS A 10 -10.48 -18.26 -4.37
CA HIS A 10 -9.90 -19.43 -3.73
C HIS A 10 -10.11 -19.34 -2.22
N LYS A 11 -10.84 -20.26 -1.62
CA LYS A 11 -10.98 -20.31 -0.15
C LYS A 11 -9.67 -20.77 0.52
N GLU A 12 -9.00 -21.71 -0.11
CA GLU A 12 -7.73 -22.28 0.32
C GLU A 12 -6.74 -22.26 -0.84
N ASN A 13 -5.43 -22.36 -0.55
CA ASN A 13 -4.37 -22.41 -1.56
C ASN A 13 -4.46 -21.24 -2.56
N ILE A 14 -4.39 -20.02 -2.04
CA ILE A 14 -4.45 -18.79 -2.83
C ILE A 14 -3.38 -18.83 -3.91
N THR A 15 -3.80 -18.72 -5.15
CA THR A 15 -2.91 -18.69 -6.31
C THR A 15 -3.29 -17.56 -7.26
N VAL A 16 -2.29 -17.02 -7.95
CA VAL A 16 -2.47 -16.13 -9.09
C VAL A 16 -1.92 -16.81 -10.34
N THR A 17 -2.51 -16.53 -11.48
CA THR A 17 -2.05 -17.02 -12.77
C THR A 17 -1.25 -15.92 -13.46
N ILE A 18 -0.02 -16.22 -13.87
CA ILE A 18 0.75 -15.30 -14.69
C ILE A 18 0.27 -15.40 -16.13
N THR A 19 -0.18 -14.28 -16.68
CA THR A 19 -0.71 -14.17 -18.05
C THR A 19 0.02 -13.07 -18.81
N GLU A 20 0.06 -13.20 -20.12
CA GLU A 20 0.45 -12.11 -21.00
C GLU A 20 -0.80 -11.38 -21.49
N ILE A 21 -0.84 -10.08 -21.25
CA ILE A 21 -1.94 -9.19 -21.63
C ILE A 21 -1.41 -7.96 -22.36
N GLU A 22 -2.29 -7.23 -23.01
CA GLU A 22 -1.92 -5.94 -23.62
C GLU A 22 -1.46 -4.93 -22.57
N LYS A 23 -0.50 -4.09 -22.93
CA LYS A 23 -0.08 -2.94 -22.11
C LYS A 23 -1.25 -1.96 -22.04
N PRO A 24 -1.63 -1.45 -20.85
CA PRO A 24 -2.77 -0.56 -20.73
C PRO A 24 -2.53 0.77 -21.47
N LYS A 25 -3.58 1.29 -22.09
CA LYS A 25 -3.59 2.64 -22.63
C LYS A 25 -4.05 3.60 -21.54
N ILE A 26 -3.47 4.79 -21.52
CA ILE A 26 -3.82 5.84 -20.56
C ILE A 26 -4.88 6.79 -21.13
N SER A 27 -5.71 7.34 -20.26
CA SER A 27 -6.56 8.49 -20.52
C SER A 27 -5.78 9.81 -20.37
N SER A 28 -6.43 10.93 -20.66
CA SER A 28 -5.84 12.26 -20.51
C SER A 28 -5.40 12.62 -19.08
N GLU A 29 -6.01 12.02 -18.05
CA GLU A 29 -5.74 12.28 -16.62
C GLU A 29 -4.86 11.22 -15.97
N GLN A 30 -4.52 10.17 -16.70
CA GLN A 30 -3.74 9.05 -16.18
C GLN A 30 -2.25 9.13 -16.50
N VAL A 31 -1.49 8.37 -15.74
CA VAL A 31 -0.06 8.14 -15.92
C VAL A 31 0.16 6.66 -16.14
N LEU A 32 0.95 6.29 -17.14
CA LEU A 32 1.45 4.94 -17.29
C LEU A 32 2.72 4.78 -16.48
N VAL A 33 2.72 3.82 -15.58
CA VAL A 33 3.85 3.54 -14.70
C VAL A 33 4.40 2.15 -14.99
N ARG A 34 5.71 2.05 -15.20
CA ARG A 34 6.44 0.78 -15.21
C ARG A 34 6.74 0.40 -13.78
N VAL A 35 6.09 -0.66 -13.30
CA VAL A 35 6.22 -1.14 -11.92
C VAL A 35 7.62 -1.67 -11.66
N LYS A 36 8.19 -1.33 -10.51
CA LYS A 36 9.51 -1.77 -10.04
C LYS A 36 9.40 -2.73 -8.87
N ALA A 37 8.47 -2.46 -7.96
CA ALA A 37 8.12 -3.35 -6.86
C ALA A 37 6.66 -3.13 -6.46
N ALA A 38 6.06 -4.13 -5.85
CA ALA A 38 4.70 -4.07 -5.33
C ALA A 38 4.63 -4.72 -3.94
N GLY A 39 3.92 -4.09 -3.02
CA GLY A 39 3.69 -4.62 -1.68
C GLY A 39 2.63 -5.73 -1.71
N VAL A 40 2.84 -6.77 -0.89
CA VAL A 40 1.84 -7.83 -0.67
C VAL A 40 1.25 -7.67 0.71
N ASN A 41 -0.07 -7.59 0.79
CA ASN A 41 -0.81 -7.30 2.00
C ASN A 41 -1.84 -8.38 2.33
N PRO A 42 -2.28 -8.50 3.60
CA PRO A 42 -3.41 -9.35 3.96
C PRO A 42 -4.67 -9.09 3.12
N LEU A 43 -4.88 -7.84 2.69
CA LEU A 43 -5.99 -7.44 1.82
C LEU A 43 -5.95 -8.18 0.47
N ASP A 44 -4.78 -8.41 -0.13
CA ASP A 44 -4.64 -9.17 -1.37
C ASP A 44 -5.18 -10.59 -1.20
N ASN A 45 -4.90 -11.21 -0.06
CA ASN A 45 -5.42 -12.53 0.29
C ASN A 45 -6.94 -12.52 0.53
N MET A 46 -7.47 -11.50 1.20
CA MET A 46 -8.92 -11.32 1.41
C MET A 46 -9.66 -11.17 0.08
N ILE A 47 -9.10 -10.41 -0.85
CA ILE A 47 -9.63 -10.26 -2.21
C ILE A 47 -9.61 -11.63 -2.93
N SER A 48 -8.49 -12.34 -2.88
CA SER A 48 -8.33 -13.66 -3.49
C SER A 48 -9.35 -14.68 -2.97
N ARG A 49 -9.68 -14.63 -1.68
CA ARG A 49 -10.70 -15.48 -1.07
C ARG A 49 -12.14 -15.03 -1.32
N GLY A 50 -12.32 -13.84 -1.91
CA GLY A 50 -13.64 -13.24 -2.15
C GLY A 50 -14.32 -12.70 -0.88
N GLU A 51 -13.57 -12.47 0.20
CA GLU A 51 -14.10 -11.96 1.47
C GLU A 51 -14.62 -10.53 1.35
N VAL A 52 -14.07 -9.75 0.42
CA VAL A 52 -14.48 -8.35 0.18
C VAL A 52 -15.47 -8.18 -0.99
N LYS A 53 -15.90 -9.27 -1.64
CA LYS A 53 -16.74 -9.22 -2.85
C LYS A 53 -18.10 -8.54 -2.67
N LEU A 54 -18.62 -8.47 -1.43
CA LEU A 54 -19.86 -7.78 -1.12
C LEU A 54 -19.68 -6.25 -1.07
N ILE A 55 -18.45 -5.78 -0.83
CA ILE A 55 -18.09 -4.36 -0.78
C ILE A 55 -17.62 -3.91 -2.16
N VAL A 56 -16.75 -4.70 -2.78
CA VAL A 56 -16.20 -4.46 -4.12
C VAL A 56 -16.29 -5.76 -4.94
N PRO A 57 -17.31 -5.88 -5.82
CA PRO A 57 -17.44 -7.04 -6.70
C PRO A 57 -16.46 -6.92 -7.87
N TYR A 58 -15.37 -7.69 -7.85
CA TYR A 58 -14.44 -7.75 -8.97
C TYR A 58 -14.96 -8.62 -10.11
N SER A 59 -14.79 -8.14 -11.33
CA SER A 59 -14.94 -8.95 -12.53
C SER A 59 -13.66 -9.77 -12.77
N LEU A 60 -13.78 -11.08 -12.81
CA LEU A 60 -12.64 -11.97 -13.06
C LEU A 60 -12.49 -12.27 -14.56
N PRO A 61 -11.27 -12.39 -15.10
CA PRO A 61 -9.99 -12.31 -14.39
C PRO A 61 -9.62 -10.87 -13.98
N GLN A 62 -9.08 -10.71 -12.77
CA GLN A 62 -8.65 -9.42 -12.21
C GLN A 62 -7.15 -9.43 -11.92
N ILE A 63 -6.41 -8.42 -12.36
CA ILE A 63 -5.01 -8.25 -11.96
C ILE A 63 -4.95 -7.97 -10.45
N ALA A 64 -4.09 -8.70 -9.75
CA ALA A 64 -3.91 -8.57 -8.31
C ALA A 64 -3.02 -7.37 -7.93
N GLY A 65 -3.00 -7.06 -6.63
CA GLY A 65 -2.09 -6.07 -6.02
C GLY A 65 -2.73 -4.71 -5.79
N ASN A 66 -2.50 -4.19 -4.58
CA ASN A 66 -3.13 -2.97 -4.08
C ASN A 66 -2.19 -1.78 -4.00
N GLU A 67 -0.87 -1.98 -4.01
CA GLU A 67 0.12 -0.92 -3.91
C GLU A 67 1.38 -1.23 -4.71
N PHE A 68 2.06 -0.20 -5.17
CA PHE A 68 3.27 -0.33 -5.96
C PHE A 68 4.18 0.88 -5.86
N VAL A 69 5.41 0.71 -6.33
CA VAL A 69 6.34 1.77 -6.74
C VAL A 69 6.76 1.51 -8.18
N GLY A 70 6.99 2.57 -8.92
CA GLY A 70 7.44 2.46 -10.30
C GLY A 70 7.97 3.76 -10.88
N VAL A 71 8.24 3.74 -12.17
CA VAL A 71 8.76 4.87 -12.94
C VAL A 71 7.75 5.27 -14.00
N VAL A 72 7.48 6.55 -14.10
CA VAL A 72 6.57 7.15 -15.09
C VAL A 72 7.12 6.93 -16.51
N GLU A 73 6.35 6.28 -17.37
CA GLU A 73 6.68 6.02 -18.78
C GLU A 73 5.86 6.85 -19.77
N GLU A 74 4.59 7.12 -19.47
CA GLU A 74 3.75 7.99 -20.27
C GLU A 74 2.91 8.88 -19.36
N VAL A 75 2.56 10.07 -19.82
CA VAL A 75 1.78 11.05 -19.07
C VAL A 75 0.64 11.55 -19.94
N GLY A 76 -0.58 11.46 -19.44
CA GLY A 76 -1.77 12.01 -20.10
C GLY A 76 -1.69 13.53 -20.26
N ASN A 77 -2.29 14.07 -21.32
CA ASN A 77 -2.14 15.48 -21.71
C ASN A 77 -2.72 16.50 -20.71
N GLN A 78 -3.56 16.06 -19.77
CA GLN A 78 -4.09 16.90 -18.68
C GLN A 78 -3.29 16.79 -17.38
N VAL A 79 -2.35 15.86 -17.27
CA VAL A 79 -1.51 15.67 -16.10
C VAL A 79 -0.38 16.70 -16.11
N LYS A 80 -0.28 17.48 -15.03
CA LYS A 80 0.74 18.54 -14.89
C LYS A 80 1.77 18.27 -13.81
N ASN A 81 1.48 17.31 -12.93
CA ASN A 81 2.22 17.10 -11.68
C ASN A 81 3.35 16.07 -11.81
N PHE A 82 3.38 15.29 -12.90
CA PHE A 82 4.34 14.22 -13.13
C PHE A 82 5.01 14.35 -14.48
N LYS A 83 6.24 13.83 -14.56
CA LYS A 83 7.08 13.83 -15.77
C LYS A 83 7.64 12.43 -16.02
N LEU A 84 8.02 12.15 -17.26
CA LEU A 84 8.72 10.92 -17.63
C LEU A 84 9.96 10.71 -16.76
N GLY A 85 10.18 9.49 -16.32
CA GLY A 85 11.33 9.09 -15.51
C GLY A 85 11.18 9.36 -14.00
N GLU A 86 10.14 10.06 -13.55
CA GLU A 86 9.91 10.27 -12.11
C GLU A 86 9.54 8.96 -11.43
N ARG A 87 10.07 8.75 -10.21
CA ARG A 87 9.70 7.64 -9.34
C ARG A 87 8.43 7.99 -8.59
N VAL A 88 7.43 7.14 -8.68
CA VAL A 88 6.11 7.32 -8.08
C VAL A 88 5.68 6.05 -7.34
N PHE A 89 4.83 6.23 -6.34
CA PHE A 89 4.20 5.14 -5.62
C PHE A 89 2.72 5.45 -5.38
N ALA A 90 1.93 4.42 -5.16
CA ALA A 90 0.51 4.57 -4.84
C ALA A 90 -0.03 3.37 -4.07
N ARG A 91 -1.04 3.65 -3.24
CA ARG A 91 -2.06 2.69 -2.87
C ARG A 91 -3.22 2.89 -3.84
N LEU A 92 -3.59 1.85 -4.55
CA LEU A 92 -4.66 1.89 -5.54
C LEU A 92 -6.05 1.93 -4.88
N PRO A 93 -7.03 2.64 -5.46
CA PRO A 93 -8.42 2.48 -5.08
C PRO A 93 -8.86 1.02 -5.18
N LEU A 94 -9.77 0.59 -4.29
CA LEU A 94 -10.20 -0.82 -4.26
C LEU A 94 -10.89 -1.28 -5.55
N ASP A 95 -11.54 -0.38 -6.27
CA ASP A 95 -12.22 -0.65 -7.55
C ASP A 95 -11.29 -0.67 -8.77
N SER A 96 -10.02 -0.31 -8.59
CA SER A 96 -9.03 -0.20 -9.65
C SER A 96 -7.66 -0.77 -9.28
N ILE A 97 -7.65 -1.90 -8.57
CA ILE A 97 -6.43 -2.64 -8.22
C ILE A 97 -5.74 -3.21 -9.46
N GLY A 98 -4.45 -3.58 -9.35
CA GLY A 98 -3.71 -4.18 -10.48
C GLY A 98 -2.20 -3.96 -10.43
N ALA A 99 -1.64 -3.83 -9.23
CA ALA A 99 -0.21 -3.54 -9.03
C ALA A 99 0.73 -4.71 -9.39
N PHE A 100 0.23 -5.96 -9.45
CA PHE A 100 1.06 -7.13 -9.78
C PHE A 100 1.16 -7.33 -11.30
N ALA A 101 1.65 -6.32 -11.99
CA ALA A 101 1.87 -6.30 -13.44
C ALA A 101 3.13 -5.49 -13.76
N GLU A 102 3.67 -5.66 -14.97
CA GLU A 102 4.83 -4.88 -15.42
C GLU A 102 4.50 -3.40 -15.62
N TYR A 103 3.25 -3.09 -16.00
CA TYR A 103 2.77 -1.72 -16.21
C TYR A 103 1.38 -1.54 -15.63
N ILE A 104 1.10 -0.33 -15.18
CA ILE A 104 -0.21 0.07 -14.68
C ILE A 104 -0.56 1.49 -15.17
N ALA A 105 -1.82 1.68 -15.57
CA ALA A 105 -2.40 3.00 -15.83
C ALA A 105 -3.11 3.49 -14.56
N VAL A 106 -2.70 4.63 -14.02
CA VAL A 106 -3.19 5.14 -12.72
C VAL A 106 -3.63 6.58 -12.87
N ASP A 107 -4.74 6.95 -12.24
CA ASP A 107 -5.14 8.36 -12.11
C ASP A 107 -4.03 9.14 -11.40
N SER A 108 -3.63 10.26 -11.98
CA SER A 108 -2.55 11.08 -11.43
C SER A 108 -2.81 11.57 -10.00
N LYS A 109 -4.07 11.66 -9.57
CA LYS A 109 -4.46 12.04 -8.19
C LYS A 109 -4.15 10.96 -7.15
N ALA A 110 -4.00 9.71 -7.58
CA ALA A 110 -3.65 8.60 -6.69
C ALA A 110 -2.14 8.43 -6.49
N LEU A 111 -1.32 9.15 -7.27
CA LEU A 111 0.13 9.03 -7.26
C LEU A 111 0.79 10.04 -6.32
N ALA A 112 1.88 9.63 -5.71
CA ALA A 112 2.82 10.53 -5.03
C ALA A 112 4.26 10.24 -5.50
N LYS A 113 5.15 11.24 -5.36
CA LYS A 113 6.57 11.08 -5.67
C LYS A 113 7.27 10.32 -4.56
N VAL A 114 8.12 9.38 -4.93
CA VAL A 114 8.95 8.63 -3.98
C VAL A 114 10.08 9.53 -3.49
N PRO A 115 10.28 9.65 -2.15
CA PRO A 115 11.46 10.31 -1.60
C PRO A 115 12.76 9.66 -2.11
N GLU A 116 13.77 10.47 -2.39
CA GLU A 116 15.03 9.99 -3.01
C GLU A 116 15.78 8.97 -2.15
N TYR A 117 15.69 9.11 -0.82
CA TYR A 117 16.37 8.23 0.14
C TYR A 117 15.76 6.82 0.26
N LEU A 118 14.58 6.57 -0.30
CA LEU A 118 13.95 5.24 -0.28
C LEU A 118 14.34 4.43 -1.50
N SER A 119 14.69 3.18 -1.29
CA SER A 119 14.75 2.18 -2.35
C SER A 119 13.36 1.85 -2.90
N ASP A 120 13.28 1.20 -4.06
CA ASP A 120 11.98 0.78 -4.62
C ASP A 120 11.27 -0.23 -3.72
N VAL A 121 12.02 -1.14 -3.08
CA VAL A 121 11.43 -2.16 -2.18
C VAL A 121 10.84 -1.51 -0.93
N GLU A 122 11.56 -0.58 -0.30
CA GLU A 122 11.07 0.16 0.87
C GLU A 122 9.85 1.01 0.50
N ALA A 123 9.91 1.73 -0.61
CA ALA A 123 8.81 2.58 -1.08
C ALA A 123 7.53 1.79 -1.41
N ALA A 124 7.65 0.56 -1.91
CA ALA A 124 6.51 -0.28 -2.24
C ALA A 124 5.72 -0.74 -1.00
N ALA A 125 6.33 -0.80 0.17
CA ALA A 125 5.71 -1.27 1.41
C ALA A 125 4.99 -0.17 2.23
N ILE A 126 5.03 1.07 1.76
CA ILE A 126 4.57 2.23 2.53
C ILE A 126 3.12 2.62 2.26
N PRO A 127 2.65 2.73 1.00
CA PRO A 127 1.43 3.46 0.69
C PRO A 127 0.18 2.94 1.41
N LEU A 128 -0.04 1.64 1.43
CA LEU A 128 -1.23 1.04 2.03
C LEU A 128 -1.23 1.20 3.55
N THR A 129 -0.13 0.84 4.19
CA THR A 129 -0.02 0.87 5.67
C THR A 129 -0.01 2.30 6.20
N ALA A 130 0.75 3.20 5.58
CA ALA A 130 0.83 4.61 5.99
C ALA A 130 -0.51 5.33 5.83
N LEU A 131 -1.18 5.21 4.67
CA LEU A 131 -2.49 5.81 4.46
C LEU A 131 -3.55 5.26 5.42
N THR A 132 -3.53 3.95 5.70
CA THR A 132 -4.43 3.33 6.68
C THR A 132 -4.29 4.00 8.04
N ILE A 133 -3.06 4.20 8.51
CA ILE A 133 -2.80 4.83 9.80
C ILE A 133 -3.13 6.32 9.80
N MET A 134 -2.75 7.04 8.75
CA MET A 134 -3.07 8.47 8.65
C MET A 134 -4.58 8.71 8.73
N GLN A 135 -5.36 7.92 7.99
CA GLN A 135 -6.83 7.98 8.02
C GLN A 135 -7.40 7.58 9.40
N ALA A 136 -6.85 6.53 10.04
CA ALA A 136 -7.28 6.13 11.37
C ALA A 136 -7.02 7.22 12.42
N LEU A 137 -5.84 7.85 12.41
CA LEU A 137 -5.49 8.93 13.32
C LEU A 137 -6.37 10.18 13.10
N GLU A 138 -6.73 10.47 11.85
CA GLU A 138 -7.63 11.56 11.50
C GLU A 138 -9.06 11.30 12.01
N LEU A 139 -9.60 10.09 11.77
CA LEU A 139 -10.92 9.69 12.26
C LEU A 139 -11.01 9.72 13.79
N MET A 140 -9.95 9.31 14.48
CA MET A 140 -9.85 9.37 15.95
C MET A 140 -9.63 10.79 16.48
N LYS A 141 -9.39 11.78 15.61
CA LYS A 141 -8.99 13.14 16.01
C LYS A 141 -7.80 13.10 16.98
N ALA A 142 -6.78 12.31 16.61
CA ALA A 142 -5.58 12.17 17.40
C ALA A 142 -4.75 13.45 17.33
N GLU A 143 -4.69 14.17 18.45
CA GLU A 143 -4.04 15.47 18.60
C GLU A 143 -2.75 15.35 19.42
N GLU A 144 -1.82 16.28 19.22
CA GLU A 144 -0.58 16.39 19.98
C GLU A 144 -0.82 16.32 21.49
N GLY A 145 0.09 15.67 22.22
CA GLY A 145 0.02 15.49 23.67
C GLY A 145 -0.94 14.38 24.14
N LYS A 146 -1.73 13.78 23.24
CA LYS A 146 -2.58 12.63 23.58
C LYS A 146 -1.77 11.33 23.63
N THR A 147 -2.30 10.35 24.34
CA THR A 147 -1.76 8.98 24.39
C THR A 147 -2.56 8.07 23.48
N ILE A 148 -1.88 7.29 22.66
CA ILE A 148 -2.47 6.25 21.80
C ILE A 148 -1.94 4.86 22.21
N PHE A 149 -2.85 3.89 22.25
CA PHE A 149 -2.48 2.47 22.32
C PHE A 149 -2.59 1.83 20.94
N ILE A 150 -1.49 1.29 20.44
CA ILE A 150 -1.41 0.59 19.16
C ILE A 150 -1.29 -0.90 19.44
N SER A 151 -2.35 -1.66 19.23
CA SER A 151 -2.33 -3.11 19.36
C SER A 151 -1.52 -3.72 18.19
N GLY A 152 -0.57 -4.59 18.53
CA GLY A 152 0.26 -5.28 17.52
C GLY A 152 1.30 -4.37 16.86
N GLY A 153 2.03 -3.57 17.64
CA GLY A 153 3.10 -2.69 17.14
C GLY A 153 4.23 -3.40 16.39
N THR A 154 4.34 -4.72 16.53
CA THR A 154 5.30 -5.55 15.81
C THR A 154 4.88 -5.91 14.39
N GLY A 155 3.59 -5.72 14.03
CA GLY A 155 3.03 -5.99 12.71
C GLY A 155 3.30 -4.87 11.69
N GLY A 156 2.92 -5.09 10.43
CA GLY A 156 3.13 -4.14 9.33
C GLY A 156 2.44 -2.79 9.56
N VAL A 157 1.15 -2.81 9.90
CA VAL A 157 0.38 -1.59 10.19
C VAL A 157 0.86 -0.94 11.49
N GLY A 158 1.05 -1.74 12.57
CA GLY A 158 1.51 -1.22 13.86
C GLY A 158 2.90 -0.59 13.79
N GLY A 159 3.83 -1.24 13.11
CA GLY A 159 5.18 -0.73 12.90
C GLY A 159 5.21 0.60 12.13
N MET A 160 4.29 0.80 11.18
CA MET A 160 4.14 2.08 10.48
C MET A 160 3.41 3.12 11.33
N ALA A 161 2.48 2.70 12.17
CA ALA A 161 1.70 3.58 13.04
C ALA A 161 2.56 4.31 14.07
N ILE A 162 3.56 3.64 14.62
CA ILE A 162 4.42 4.18 15.68
C ILE A 162 5.13 5.47 15.23
N PRO A 163 5.96 5.47 14.18
CA PRO A 163 6.67 6.69 13.77
C PRO A 163 5.71 7.79 13.30
N ILE A 164 4.58 7.46 12.67
CA ILE A 164 3.58 8.45 12.25
C ILE A 164 2.93 9.10 13.49
N ALA A 165 2.55 8.32 14.48
CA ALA A 165 1.99 8.83 15.73
C ALA A 165 3.00 9.70 16.50
N LYS A 166 4.26 9.25 16.56
CA LYS A 166 5.35 10.05 17.18
C LYS A 166 5.57 11.37 16.45
N ALA A 167 5.57 11.38 15.12
CA ALA A 167 5.68 12.61 14.33
C ALA A 167 4.52 13.60 14.54
N LYS A 168 3.36 13.10 15.00
CA LYS A 168 2.20 13.92 15.42
C LYS A 168 2.26 14.38 16.89
N GLY A 169 3.34 14.10 17.62
CA GLY A 169 3.49 14.47 19.03
C GLY A 169 2.67 13.61 20.00
N LEU A 170 2.27 12.40 19.60
CA LEU A 170 1.54 11.50 20.47
C LEU A 170 2.47 10.71 21.40
N THR A 171 1.99 10.37 22.58
CA THR A 171 2.58 9.34 23.44
C THR A 171 2.11 7.97 22.94
N VAL A 172 3.04 7.06 22.61
CA VAL A 172 2.73 5.78 22.00
C VAL A 172 2.98 4.64 22.97
N ILE A 173 1.93 3.89 23.25
CA ILE A 173 1.97 2.60 23.98
C ILE A 173 1.63 1.50 22.99
N THR A 174 2.37 0.40 23.01
CA THR A 174 2.09 -0.75 22.17
C THR A 174 2.35 -2.07 22.87
N ASN A 175 1.86 -3.14 22.27
CA ASN A 175 2.10 -4.51 22.73
C ASN A 175 2.64 -5.38 21.58
N GLY A 176 3.18 -6.52 21.95
CA GLY A 176 3.66 -7.52 21.00
C GLY A 176 4.56 -8.55 21.67
N ASP A 177 5.13 -9.44 20.88
CA ASP A 177 6.10 -10.42 21.30
C ASP A 177 7.40 -9.73 21.77
N VAL A 178 7.91 -10.13 22.94
CA VAL A 178 9.15 -9.62 23.54
C VAL A 178 10.37 -9.78 22.62
N ALA A 179 10.39 -10.81 21.78
CA ALA A 179 11.45 -11.02 20.80
C ALA A 179 11.60 -9.84 19.80
N ASN A 180 10.54 -9.05 19.59
CA ASN A 180 10.52 -7.89 18.73
C ASN A 180 10.62 -6.54 19.46
N LYS A 181 10.77 -6.56 20.80
CA LYS A 181 10.73 -5.36 21.64
C LYS A 181 11.76 -4.31 21.22
N GLU A 182 13.02 -4.71 21.04
CA GLU A 182 14.08 -3.77 20.67
C GLU A 182 13.80 -3.05 19.35
N ARG A 183 13.35 -3.81 18.34
CA ARG A 183 12.96 -3.26 17.03
C ARG A 183 11.84 -2.23 17.17
N VAL A 184 10.84 -2.52 17.96
CA VAL A 184 9.68 -1.64 18.18
C VAL A 184 10.05 -0.41 18.99
N MET A 185 10.88 -0.57 20.02
CA MET A 185 11.40 0.55 20.81
C MET A 185 12.22 1.51 19.97
N ALA A 186 13.01 0.99 19.01
CA ALA A 186 13.76 1.83 18.06
C ALA A 186 12.88 2.71 17.16
N LEU A 187 11.59 2.37 16.99
CA LEU A 187 10.61 3.19 16.27
C LEU A 187 10.07 4.38 17.09
N GLY A 188 10.48 4.50 18.37
CA GLY A 188 10.11 5.63 19.24
C GLY A 188 8.92 5.35 20.16
N VAL A 189 8.61 4.10 20.46
CA VAL A 189 7.57 3.73 21.43
C VAL A 189 7.94 4.24 22.82
N ASP A 190 6.99 4.85 23.54
CA ASP A 190 7.18 5.32 24.92
C ASP A 190 7.01 4.19 25.94
N ARG A 191 6.11 3.23 25.67
CA ARG A 191 5.90 2.05 26.53
C ARG A 191 5.55 0.81 25.72
N PHE A 192 6.27 -0.27 25.97
CA PHE A 192 6.00 -1.60 25.41
C PHE A 192 5.37 -2.51 26.48
N ILE A 193 4.34 -3.25 26.09
CA ILE A 193 3.66 -4.25 26.91
C ILE A 193 3.91 -5.62 26.29
N ASP A 194 4.49 -6.52 27.04
CA ASP A 194 4.68 -7.91 26.65
C ASP A 194 3.35 -8.67 26.69
N LEU A 195 3.14 -9.59 25.72
CA LEU A 195 1.93 -10.42 25.62
C LEU A 195 2.29 -11.88 25.62
#